data_0671a74ab2ef0833e32d3283ec854cff
#
_entry.id   0671a74ab2ef0833e32d3283ec854cff
#
_cell.length_a   1.000
_cell.length_b   1.000
_cell.length_c   1.000
_cell.angle_alpha   90.00
_cell.angle_beta   90.00
_cell.angle_gamma   90.00
#
_symmetry.space_group_name_H-M   'P 1'
#
loop_
_entity.id
_entity.type
_entity.pdbx_description
1 polymer ?
#
loop_
_entity_poly.entity_id
_entity_poly.type
_entity_poly.pdbx_seq_one_letter_code
_entity_poly.pdbx_strand_id
1 'polypeptide(L)'
;MLDDAAVFSILSKCFAPVDKAEWENLSAREAWAEFLDGARFILQNGGSLGLDKSPADYRRGNHAPLQDFLSECEVCALFCPPTYEEKRQFAARHFTGGLPESALPIESLYVNTAKAGDLLSPVDGKGMYRGTSARYMSALAEQLGFGIPSEFSDCPDHLALELDMVAVLLRSGMVDEARTFLSERFNWLTAYRRRLINLGSEANFYVCLCDLLIGIVAEQAEDAA
;
A
#
# COMPACT_ATOMS: atom_id res chain seq x y z
N MET A 1 -0.21 -3.83 21.22
CA MET A 1 0.50 -3.49 19.96
C MET A 1 0.07 -4.49 18.92
N LEU A 2 -0.35 -4.03 17.76
CA LEU A 2 -0.71 -4.90 16.63
C LEU A 2 0.54 -5.64 16.12
N ASP A 3 0.37 -6.88 15.68
CA ASP A 3 1.40 -7.58 14.94
C ASP A 3 1.51 -7.05 13.50
N ASP A 4 2.63 -7.32 12.83
CA ASP A 4 2.90 -6.83 11.48
C ASP A 4 1.84 -7.29 10.48
N ALA A 5 1.34 -8.52 10.61
CA ALA A 5 0.29 -9.03 9.76
C ALA A 5 -1.03 -8.25 9.91
N ALA A 6 -1.35 -7.80 11.12
CA ALA A 6 -2.52 -6.95 11.35
C ALA A 6 -2.33 -5.56 10.72
N VAL A 7 -1.13 -4.99 10.77
CA VAL A 7 -0.81 -3.71 10.10
C VAL A 7 -1.06 -3.81 8.60
N PHE A 8 -0.54 -4.85 7.93
CA PHE A 8 -0.77 -5.05 6.50
C PHE A 8 -2.23 -5.34 6.17
N SER A 9 -2.95 -6.05 7.03
CA SER A 9 -4.39 -6.28 6.86
C SER A 9 -5.21 -4.99 6.94
N ILE A 10 -4.84 -4.06 7.83
CA ILE A 10 -5.48 -2.74 7.93
C ILE A 10 -5.14 -1.91 6.69
N LEU A 11 -3.88 -1.91 6.24
CA LEU A 11 -3.48 -1.24 5.00
C LEU A 11 -4.25 -1.75 3.79
N SER A 12 -4.45 -3.06 3.67
CA SER A 12 -5.31 -3.66 2.64
C SER A 12 -6.71 -3.05 2.65
N LYS A 13 -7.35 -2.98 3.81
CA LYS A 13 -8.70 -2.43 3.98
C LYS A 13 -8.82 -0.95 3.68
N CYS A 14 -7.73 -0.19 3.78
CA CYS A 14 -7.72 1.21 3.35
C CYS A 14 -7.97 1.35 1.84
N PHE A 15 -7.47 0.42 1.04
CA PHE A 15 -7.62 0.43 -0.42
C PHE A 15 -8.78 -0.45 -0.93
N ALA A 16 -9.23 -1.41 -0.14
CA ALA A 16 -10.35 -2.29 -0.48
C ALA A 16 -11.71 -1.62 -0.27
N PRO A 17 -12.76 -2.06 -0.98
CA PRO A 17 -14.12 -1.82 -0.56
C PRO A 17 -14.38 -2.56 0.75
N VAL A 18 -14.88 -1.86 1.75
CA VAL A 18 -15.27 -2.39 3.06
C VAL A 18 -16.65 -1.88 3.42
N ASP A 19 -17.36 -2.61 4.28
CA ASP A 19 -18.65 -2.11 4.77
C ASP A 19 -18.48 -0.96 5.79
N LYS A 20 -19.58 -0.25 6.04
CA LYS A 20 -19.56 0.92 6.92
C LYS A 20 -19.14 0.58 8.34
N ALA A 21 -19.68 -0.50 8.90
CA ALA A 21 -19.41 -0.87 10.28
C ALA A 21 -17.92 -1.29 10.46
N GLU A 22 -17.38 -2.03 9.49
CA GLU A 22 -15.97 -2.41 9.48
C GLU A 22 -15.07 -1.17 9.42
N TRP A 23 -15.38 -0.21 8.52
CA TRP A 23 -14.59 1.01 8.41
C TRP A 23 -14.67 1.87 9.67
N GLU A 24 -15.86 2.06 10.23
CA GLU A 24 -16.04 2.86 11.46
C GLU A 24 -15.28 2.25 12.64
N ASN A 25 -15.24 0.92 12.76
CA ASN A 25 -14.45 0.24 13.78
C ASN A 25 -12.94 0.42 13.57
N LEU A 26 -12.47 0.30 12.32
CA LEU A 26 -11.06 0.43 11.97
C LEU A 26 -10.56 1.88 12.11
N SER A 27 -11.39 2.85 11.71
CA SER A 27 -11.08 4.27 11.78
C SER A 27 -11.36 4.92 13.15
N ALA A 28 -11.89 4.16 14.11
CA ALA A 28 -12.05 4.60 15.49
C ALA A 28 -10.70 5.04 16.07
N ARG A 29 -10.69 6.13 16.83
CA ARG A 29 -9.47 6.80 17.30
C ARG A 29 -8.48 5.85 17.96
N GLU A 30 -8.96 4.95 18.80
CA GLU A 30 -8.10 3.99 19.53
C GLU A 30 -7.52 2.93 18.59
N ALA A 31 -8.35 2.35 17.72
CA ALA A 31 -7.91 1.35 16.74
C ALA A 31 -6.92 1.95 15.74
N TRP A 32 -7.17 3.20 15.30
CA TRP A 32 -6.27 3.89 14.39
C TRP A 32 -4.93 4.24 15.05
N ALA A 33 -4.93 4.64 16.33
CA ALA A 33 -3.71 4.88 17.09
C ALA A 33 -2.88 3.59 17.24
N GLU A 34 -3.52 2.44 17.54
CA GLU A 34 -2.84 1.14 17.58
C GLU A 34 -2.22 0.76 16.23
N PHE A 35 -2.92 1.03 15.13
CA PHE A 35 -2.39 0.83 13.79
C PHE A 35 -1.14 1.68 13.54
N LEU A 36 -1.18 2.97 13.88
CA LEU A 36 -0.04 3.87 13.70
C LEU A 36 1.16 3.45 14.56
N ASP A 37 0.93 2.98 15.78
CA ASP A 37 1.99 2.47 16.65
C ASP A 37 2.61 1.18 16.08
N GLY A 38 1.79 0.27 15.55
CA GLY A 38 2.30 -0.94 14.87
C GLY A 38 3.10 -0.60 13.61
N ALA A 39 2.59 0.31 12.78
CA ALA A 39 3.30 0.77 11.58
C ALA A 39 4.63 1.47 11.92
N ARG A 40 4.64 2.29 12.98
CA ARG A 40 5.87 2.92 13.49
C ARG A 40 6.88 1.87 13.98
N PHE A 41 6.41 0.82 14.64
CA PHE A 41 7.27 -0.26 15.08
C PHE A 41 7.95 -0.99 13.92
N ILE A 42 7.22 -1.28 12.84
CA ILE A 42 7.80 -1.85 11.62
C ILE A 42 8.88 -0.93 11.05
N LEU A 43 8.57 0.37 10.90
CA LEU A 43 9.51 1.35 10.36
C LEU A 43 10.78 1.53 11.21
N GLN A 44 10.68 1.48 12.53
CA GLN A 44 11.81 1.74 13.44
C GLN A 44 12.68 0.51 13.72
N ASN A 45 12.07 -0.66 13.74
CA ASN A 45 12.70 -1.89 14.22
C ASN A 45 12.63 -3.03 13.20
N GLY A 46 12.08 -2.77 12.02
CA GLY A 46 11.85 -3.80 11.01
C GLY A 46 10.76 -4.80 11.37
N GLY A 47 10.19 -4.74 12.56
CA GLY A 47 9.16 -5.67 13.02
C GLY A 47 9.56 -7.13 12.82
N SER A 48 8.60 -7.99 12.46
CA SER A 48 8.85 -9.40 12.08
C SER A 48 9.61 -9.54 10.77
N LEU A 49 9.68 -8.49 9.97
CA LEU A 49 10.41 -8.49 8.70
C LEU A 49 11.94 -8.44 8.91
N GLY A 50 12.39 -8.19 10.15
CA GLY A 50 13.81 -8.18 10.51
C GLY A 50 14.59 -7.08 9.80
N LEU A 51 13.91 -5.99 9.46
CA LEU A 51 14.53 -4.79 8.90
C LEU A 51 15.32 -4.11 10.01
N ASP A 52 16.58 -4.44 10.13
CA ASP A 52 17.45 -3.99 11.23
C ASP A 52 17.99 -2.59 10.86
N LYS A 53 17.37 -1.53 11.44
CA LYS A 53 17.80 -0.17 11.19
C LYS A 53 18.26 0.56 12.42
N SER A 54 19.46 1.13 12.27
CA SER A 54 19.91 2.13 13.21
C SER A 54 19.18 3.47 12.93
N PRO A 55 18.82 4.24 13.97
CA PRO A 55 18.25 5.59 13.81
C PRO A 55 19.11 6.53 12.96
N ALA A 56 20.38 6.20 12.73
CA ALA A 56 21.31 6.97 11.90
C ALA A 56 21.08 6.74 10.40
N ASP A 57 20.61 5.57 9.99
CA ASP A 57 20.38 5.23 8.58
C ASP A 57 19.10 5.88 8.06
N TYR A 58 18.15 6.09 8.94
CA TYR A 58 16.92 6.81 8.70
C TYR A 58 17.13 8.26 8.23
N ARG A 59 18.18 8.91 8.73
CA ARG A 59 18.50 10.32 8.41
C ARG A 59 19.23 10.50 7.08
N ARG A 60 19.74 9.44 6.49
CA ARG A 60 20.54 9.49 5.25
C ARG A 60 19.75 9.17 4.00
N GLY A 61 18.62 8.50 4.14
CA GLY A 61 17.70 8.27 3.01
C GLY A 61 16.92 9.54 2.68
N ASN A 62 16.79 9.90 1.42
CA ASN A 62 15.92 10.98 0.94
C ASN A 62 14.42 10.73 1.21
N HIS A 63 14.11 9.73 2.02
CA HIS A 63 12.79 9.28 2.40
C HIS A 63 12.66 9.25 3.91
N ALA A 64 13.13 10.31 4.58
CA ALA A 64 12.88 10.44 6.00
C ALA A 64 11.39 10.27 6.26
N PRO A 65 10.99 9.36 7.14
CA PRO A 65 9.59 9.20 7.47
C PRO A 65 9.03 10.52 7.95
N LEU A 66 7.76 10.73 7.73
CA LEU A 66 7.03 11.88 8.24
C LEU A 66 7.31 12.16 9.73
N GLN A 67 7.67 11.14 10.47
CA GLN A 67 8.04 11.19 11.88
C GLN A 67 9.25 12.08 12.21
N ASP A 68 10.21 12.23 11.30
CA ASP A 68 11.39 13.07 11.53
C ASP A 68 11.10 14.56 11.33
N PHE A 69 9.98 14.88 10.68
CA PHE A 69 9.61 16.25 10.31
C PHE A 69 8.37 16.77 11.02
N LEU A 70 7.57 15.86 11.59
CA LEU A 70 6.28 16.19 12.15
C LEU A 70 6.21 15.77 13.62
N SER A 71 5.64 16.64 14.45
CA SER A 71 5.24 16.28 15.81
C SER A 71 4.19 15.17 15.80
N GLU A 72 4.04 14.45 16.90
CA GLU A 72 2.98 13.44 17.03
C GLU A 72 1.59 13.97 16.68
N CYS A 73 1.31 15.22 17.04
CA CYS A 73 0.03 15.87 16.71
C CYS A 73 -0.12 16.10 15.21
N GLU A 74 0.95 16.49 14.51
CA GLU A 74 0.93 16.70 13.06
C GLU A 74 0.82 15.37 12.30
N VAL A 75 1.50 14.31 12.77
CA VAL A 75 1.34 12.96 12.22
C VAL A 75 -0.10 12.49 12.39
N CYS A 76 -0.68 12.62 13.58
CA CYS A 76 -2.08 12.26 13.81
C CYS A 76 -3.06 13.06 12.94
N ALA A 77 -2.79 14.34 12.71
CA ALA A 77 -3.63 15.20 11.87
C ALA A 77 -3.55 14.82 10.39
N LEU A 78 -2.36 14.46 9.89
CA LEU A 78 -2.14 14.05 8.50
C LEU A 78 -2.62 12.63 8.21
N PHE A 79 -2.54 11.75 9.20
CA PHE A 79 -2.98 10.36 9.10
C PHE A 79 -4.40 10.15 9.67
N CYS A 80 -5.19 11.19 9.78
CA CYS A 80 -6.59 11.02 10.18
C CYS A 80 -7.34 10.27 9.07
N PRO A 81 -7.94 9.11 9.37
CA PRO A 81 -8.69 8.37 8.37
C PRO A 81 -9.93 9.16 7.96
N PRO A 82 -10.31 9.13 6.68
CA PRO A 82 -11.54 9.77 6.21
C PRO A 82 -12.76 9.07 6.82
N THR A 83 -13.87 9.76 6.87
CA THR A 83 -15.17 9.13 7.16
C THR A 83 -15.48 8.06 6.10
N TYR A 84 -16.36 7.12 6.42
CA TYR A 84 -16.79 6.10 5.46
C TYR A 84 -17.32 6.71 4.15
N GLU A 85 -18.08 7.79 4.25
CA GLU A 85 -18.65 8.46 3.08
C GLU A 85 -17.56 9.12 2.21
N GLU A 86 -16.59 9.79 2.82
CA GLU A 86 -15.45 10.37 2.10
C GLU A 86 -14.62 9.29 1.41
N LYS A 87 -14.33 8.17 2.12
CA LYS A 87 -13.64 7.00 1.53
C LYS A 87 -14.40 6.46 0.32
N ARG A 88 -15.71 6.27 0.46
CA ARG A 88 -16.57 5.75 -0.59
C ARG A 88 -16.63 6.69 -1.80
N GLN A 89 -16.74 8.00 -1.57
CA GLN A 89 -16.76 9.02 -2.62
C GLN A 89 -15.42 9.11 -3.34
N PHE A 90 -14.31 9.07 -2.59
CA PHE A 90 -12.98 9.04 -3.18
C PHE A 90 -12.79 7.82 -4.07
N ALA A 91 -13.13 6.62 -3.59
CA ALA A 91 -13.03 5.39 -4.36
C ALA A 91 -13.93 5.43 -5.62
N ALA A 92 -15.16 5.92 -5.50
CA ALA A 92 -16.08 6.05 -6.63
C ALA A 92 -15.57 7.01 -7.71
N ARG A 93 -14.81 8.05 -7.33
CA ARG A 93 -14.25 9.04 -8.28
C ARG A 93 -12.92 8.60 -8.85
N HIS A 94 -12.02 8.07 -8.02
CA HIS A 94 -10.60 7.91 -8.37
C HIS A 94 -10.16 6.45 -8.54
N PHE A 95 -10.86 5.49 -7.90
CA PHE A 95 -10.58 4.06 -8.06
C PHE A 95 -11.41 3.44 -9.17
N THR A 96 -11.80 4.24 -10.14
CA THR A 96 -12.51 3.83 -11.36
C THR A 96 -11.64 4.10 -12.59
N GLY A 97 -11.65 3.19 -13.56
CA GLY A 97 -10.85 3.32 -14.78
C GLY A 97 -11.41 4.33 -15.78
N GLY A 98 -10.54 4.84 -16.66
CA GLY A 98 -10.93 5.56 -17.87
C GLY A 98 -11.17 7.06 -17.72
N LEU A 99 -10.96 7.64 -16.55
CA LEU A 99 -11.10 9.08 -16.32
C LEU A 99 -9.72 9.74 -16.15
N PRO A 100 -9.55 11.01 -16.53
CA PRO A 100 -8.30 11.76 -16.28
C PRO A 100 -7.92 11.81 -14.81
N GLU A 101 -8.90 11.78 -13.91
CA GLU A 101 -8.74 11.79 -12.45
C GLU A 101 -8.60 10.38 -11.84
N SER A 102 -8.52 9.34 -12.66
CA SER A 102 -8.37 7.97 -12.20
C SER A 102 -6.99 7.72 -11.59
N ALA A 103 -6.96 7.07 -10.43
CA ALA A 103 -5.76 6.62 -9.73
C ALA A 103 -6.00 5.23 -9.14
N LEU A 104 -6.27 4.27 -10.01
CA LEU A 104 -6.49 2.88 -9.65
C LEU A 104 -5.23 2.30 -8.97
N PRO A 105 -5.35 1.70 -7.80
CA PRO A 105 -4.23 1.07 -7.11
C PRO A 105 -3.97 -0.35 -7.66
N ILE A 106 -3.56 -0.44 -8.93
CA ILE A 106 -3.32 -1.69 -9.67
C ILE A 106 -1.90 -1.68 -10.22
N GLU A 107 -1.08 -2.64 -9.83
CA GLU A 107 0.34 -2.72 -10.16
C GLU A 107 0.61 -2.62 -11.65
N SER A 108 -0.08 -3.40 -12.48
CA SER A 108 0.13 -3.45 -13.94
C SER A 108 -0.04 -2.11 -14.65
N LEU A 109 -0.70 -1.14 -14.03
CA LEU A 109 -0.84 0.22 -14.58
C LEU A 109 0.45 1.05 -14.44
N TYR A 110 1.35 0.69 -13.53
CA TYR A 110 2.52 1.51 -13.15
C TYR A 110 3.87 0.85 -13.44
N VAL A 111 3.95 -0.47 -13.51
CA VAL A 111 5.22 -1.21 -13.73
C VAL A 111 5.91 -0.84 -15.06
N ASN A 112 5.16 -0.58 -16.11
CA ASN A 112 5.72 -0.26 -17.43
C ASN A 112 6.16 1.21 -17.58
N THR A 113 5.68 2.11 -16.73
CA THR A 113 6.05 3.54 -16.77
C THR A 113 7.44 3.80 -16.21
N ALA A 114 7.92 2.95 -15.29
CA ALA A 114 9.25 3.09 -14.71
C ALA A 114 10.40 2.85 -15.73
N LYS A 115 10.15 2.11 -16.81
CA LYS A 115 11.16 1.83 -17.87
C LYS A 115 11.14 2.80 -19.05
N ALA A 116 10.10 3.60 -19.21
CA ALA A 116 9.86 4.36 -20.44
C ALA A 116 10.10 5.85 -20.34
N GLY A 117 10.40 6.42 -19.18
CA GLY A 117 10.63 7.88 -19.04
C GLY A 117 9.48 8.78 -19.53
N ASP A 118 8.35 8.21 -19.89
CA ASP A 118 7.24 8.89 -20.52
C ASP A 118 6.07 9.00 -19.54
N LEU A 119 5.91 10.21 -19.04
CA LEU A 119 4.79 10.60 -18.22
C LEU A 119 3.56 10.76 -19.13
N LEU A 120 2.50 10.00 -18.85
CA LEU A 120 1.15 10.33 -19.24
C LEU A 120 0.77 10.06 -20.72
N SER A 121 0.82 8.83 -21.15
CA SER A 121 -0.21 8.41 -22.10
C SER A 121 -1.32 7.70 -21.35
N PRO A 122 -2.58 8.13 -21.44
CA PRO A 122 -3.71 7.27 -21.10
C PRO A 122 -3.71 6.16 -22.13
N VAL A 123 -3.05 5.07 -21.83
CA VAL A 123 -3.08 3.88 -22.67
C VAL A 123 -4.50 3.37 -22.64
N ASP A 124 -5.10 3.21 -23.81
CA ASP A 124 -6.40 2.57 -23.98
C ASP A 124 -6.51 1.33 -23.10
N GLY A 125 -7.38 1.41 -22.08
CA GLY A 125 -7.42 0.48 -20.95
C GLY A 125 -7.82 -0.98 -21.26
N LYS A 126 -7.78 -1.41 -22.50
CA LYS A 126 -8.23 -2.76 -22.91
C LYS A 126 -7.17 -3.87 -22.83
N GLY A 127 -5.92 -3.56 -22.51
CA GLY A 127 -4.85 -4.56 -22.47
C GLY A 127 -4.16 -4.74 -21.11
N MET A 128 -4.37 -3.84 -20.15
CA MET A 128 -3.54 -3.73 -18.94
C MET A 128 -4.06 -4.55 -17.76
N TYR A 129 -5.37 -4.74 -17.62
CA TYR A 129 -5.99 -5.48 -16.51
C TYR A 129 -5.67 -6.98 -16.45
N ARG A 130 -4.93 -7.54 -17.38
CA ARG A 130 -4.49 -8.94 -17.40
C ARG A 130 -3.00 -9.05 -17.69
N GLY A 131 -2.22 -8.12 -17.17
CA GLY A 131 -0.76 -8.08 -17.32
C GLY A 131 -0.04 -9.25 -16.64
N THR A 132 1.28 -9.22 -16.70
CA THR A 132 2.12 -10.23 -16.05
C THR A 132 1.90 -10.25 -14.54
N SER A 133 1.71 -9.08 -13.91
CA SER A 133 1.43 -8.93 -12.49
C SER A 133 0.11 -9.60 -12.08
N ALA A 134 -0.95 -9.36 -12.82
CA ALA A 134 -2.25 -9.97 -12.56
C ALA A 134 -2.20 -11.51 -12.67
N ARG A 135 -1.49 -12.04 -13.67
CA ARG A 135 -1.30 -13.49 -13.83
C ARG A 135 -0.48 -14.10 -12.70
N TYR A 136 0.56 -13.39 -12.27
CA TYR A 136 1.38 -13.81 -11.14
C TYR A 136 0.54 -13.89 -9.86
N MET A 137 -0.22 -12.85 -9.55
CA MET A 137 -1.08 -12.82 -8.36
C MET A 137 -2.16 -13.90 -8.40
N SER A 138 -2.77 -14.15 -9.56
CA SER A 138 -3.73 -15.25 -9.72
C SER A 138 -3.08 -16.61 -9.46
N ALA A 139 -1.91 -16.87 -10.05
CA ALA A 139 -1.20 -18.13 -9.86
C ALA A 139 -0.74 -18.32 -8.41
N LEU A 140 -0.27 -17.26 -7.75
CA LEU A 140 0.14 -17.32 -6.35
C LEU A 140 -1.05 -17.60 -5.43
N ALA A 141 -2.18 -16.93 -5.65
CA ALA A 141 -3.41 -17.17 -4.89
C ALA A 141 -3.89 -18.63 -5.05
N GLU A 142 -3.90 -19.16 -6.27
CA GLU A 142 -4.23 -20.55 -6.56
C GLU A 142 -3.28 -21.53 -5.86
N GLN A 143 -1.97 -21.28 -5.96
CA GLN A 143 -0.94 -22.11 -5.32
C GLN A 143 -1.08 -22.18 -3.79
N LEU A 144 -1.45 -21.07 -3.18
CA LEU A 144 -1.65 -20.97 -1.74
C LEU A 144 -3.08 -21.37 -1.30
N GLY A 145 -3.95 -21.71 -2.25
CA GLY A 145 -5.32 -22.14 -1.98
C GLY A 145 -6.28 -20.99 -1.59
N PHE A 146 -5.99 -19.75 -1.99
CA PHE A 146 -6.83 -18.59 -1.74
C PHE A 146 -7.77 -18.30 -2.91
N GLY A 147 -9.04 -18.01 -2.58
CA GLY A 147 -9.99 -17.47 -3.54
C GLY A 147 -9.81 -15.96 -3.70
N ILE A 148 -9.70 -15.49 -4.95
CA ILE A 148 -9.74 -14.06 -5.24
C ILE A 148 -11.20 -13.60 -5.14
N PRO A 149 -11.52 -12.59 -4.30
CA PRO A 149 -12.87 -12.05 -4.21
C PRO A 149 -13.38 -11.54 -5.57
N SER A 150 -14.68 -11.64 -5.80
CA SER A 150 -15.30 -11.33 -7.10
C SER A 150 -15.08 -9.89 -7.56
N GLU A 151 -14.98 -8.95 -6.63
CA GLU A 151 -14.69 -7.54 -6.88
C GLU A 151 -13.29 -7.28 -7.45
N PHE A 152 -12.35 -8.21 -7.25
CA PHE A 152 -10.99 -8.14 -7.74
C PHE A 152 -10.68 -9.14 -8.87
N SER A 153 -11.70 -9.85 -9.38
CA SER A 153 -11.51 -10.89 -10.41
C SER A 153 -10.82 -10.38 -11.67
N ASP A 154 -11.05 -9.12 -12.03
CA ASP A 154 -10.46 -8.48 -13.21
C ASP A 154 -9.11 -7.79 -12.92
N CYS A 155 -8.76 -7.59 -11.65
CA CYS A 155 -7.55 -6.92 -11.20
C CYS A 155 -6.92 -7.62 -9.97
N PRO A 156 -6.45 -8.86 -10.10
CA PRO A 156 -5.86 -9.61 -9.00
C PRO A 156 -4.55 -9.02 -8.47
N ASP A 157 -3.92 -8.11 -9.20
CA ASP A 157 -2.78 -7.26 -8.83
C ASP A 157 -3.20 -5.90 -8.24
N HIS A 158 -4.36 -5.86 -7.59
CA HIS A 158 -4.81 -4.70 -6.85
C HIS A 158 -4.05 -4.60 -5.52
N LEU A 159 -3.62 -3.39 -5.13
CA LEU A 159 -2.81 -3.15 -3.92
C LEU A 159 -3.42 -3.78 -2.66
N ALA A 160 -4.74 -3.76 -2.53
CA ALA A 160 -5.40 -4.39 -1.40
C ALA A 160 -5.11 -5.91 -1.32
N LEU A 161 -5.13 -6.62 -2.44
CA LEU A 161 -4.81 -8.06 -2.49
C LEU A 161 -3.32 -8.32 -2.25
N GLU A 162 -2.45 -7.47 -2.77
CA GLU A 162 -1.01 -7.58 -2.53
C GLU A 162 -0.69 -7.40 -1.05
N LEU A 163 -1.31 -6.42 -0.38
CA LEU A 163 -1.16 -6.20 1.06
C LEU A 163 -1.75 -7.33 1.90
N ASP A 164 -2.89 -7.87 1.50
CA ASP A 164 -3.51 -9.00 2.18
C ASP A 164 -2.65 -10.27 2.02
N MET A 165 -2.01 -10.46 0.87
CA MET A 165 -1.04 -11.53 0.64
C MET A 165 0.15 -11.43 1.61
N VAL A 166 0.70 -10.24 1.81
CA VAL A 166 1.77 -10.02 2.81
C VAL A 166 1.27 -10.42 4.21
N ALA A 167 0.06 -9.98 4.59
CA ALA A 167 -0.51 -10.33 5.88
C ALA A 167 -0.69 -11.84 6.06
N VAL A 168 -1.09 -12.55 5.00
CA VAL A 168 -1.24 -14.01 5.01
C VAL A 168 0.11 -14.71 5.15
N LEU A 169 1.11 -14.30 4.39
CA LEU A 169 2.48 -14.86 4.48
C LEU A 169 3.03 -14.70 5.90
N LEU A 170 2.89 -13.52 6.50
CA LEU A 170 3.34 -13.26 7.87
C LEU A 170 2.59 -14.11 8.89
N ARG A 171 1.26 -14.26 8.80
CA ARG A 171 0.47 -15.12 9.69
C ARG A 171 0.84 -16.59 9.56
N SER A 172 1.30 -17.00 8.40
CA SER A 172 1.77 -18.37 8.13
C SER A 172 3.20 -18.62 8.58
N GLY A 173 3.89 -17.60 9.13
CA GLY A 173 5.30 -17.68 9.53
C GLY A 173 6.28 -17.65 8.36
N MET A 174 5.82 -17.34 7.15
CA MET A 174 6.60 -17.23 5.91
C MET A 174 7.19 -15.81 5.79
N VAL A 175 8.06 -15.46 6.74
CA VAL A 175 8.59 -14.08 6.87
C VAL A 175 9.52 -13.72 5.71
N ASP A 176 10.37 -14.66 5.28
CA ASP A 176 11.32 -14.42 4.20
C ASP A 176 10.59 -14.28 2.85
N GLU A 177 9.52 -15.04 2.65
CA GLU A 177 8.67 -14.92 1.46
C GLU A 177 7.91 -13.59 1.46
N ALA A 178 7.41 -13.15 2.63
CA ALA A 178 6.77 -11.85 2.76
C ALA A 178 7.74 -10.71 2.44
N ARG A 179 8.97 -10.79 2.92
CA ARG A 179 10.05 -9.83 2.63
C ARG A 179 10.38 -9.80 1.14
N THR A 180 10.58 -10.96 0.54
CA THR A 180 10.84 -11.10 -0.90
C THR A 180 9.70 -10.51 -1.72
N PHE A 181 8.46 -10.85 -1.36
CA PHE A 181 7.28 -10.35 -2.03
C PHE A 181 7.20 -8.82 -1.98
N LEU A 182 7.44 -8.20 -0.81
CA LEU A 182 7.47 -6.74 -0.65
C LEU A 182 8.54 -6.10 -1.54
N SER A 183 9.78 -6.62 -1.52
CA SER A 183 10.89 -6.04 -2.29
C SER A 183 10.70 -6.13 -3.79
N GLU A 184 10.12 -7.23 -4.28
CA GLU A 184 9.93 -7.46 -5.70
C GLU A 184 8.70 -6.77 -6.28
N ARG A 185 7.62 -6.67 -5.48
CA ARG A 185 6.30 -6.30 -6.00
C ARG A 185 5.90 -4.85 -5.76
N PHE A 186 6.46 -4.16 -4.77
CA PHE A 186 5.98 -2.84 -4.35
C PHE A 186 6.73 -1.65 -4.97
N ASN A 187 7.66 -1.88 -5.89
CA ASN A 187 8.45 -0.82 -6.54
C ASN A 187 7.60 0.20 -7.34
N TRP A 188 6.40 -0.18 -7.76
CA TRP A 188 5.49 0.68 -8.49
C TRP A 188 4.80 1.74 -7.64
N LEU A 189 4.81 1.60 -6.32
CA LEU A 189 4.16 2.54 -5.39
C LEU A 189 4.64 3.98 -5.57
N THR A 190 5.92 4.20 -5.91
CA THR A 190 6.44 5.54 -6.18
C THR A 190 5.72 6.22 -7.36
N ALA A 191 5.41 5.47 -8.42
CA ALA A 191 4.66 5.99 -9.56
C ALA A 191 3.19 6.23 -9.20
N TYR A 192 2.57 5.32 -8.46
CA TYR A 192 1.20 5.46 -7.96
C TYR A 192 1.07 6.67 -7.02
N ARG A 193 1.99 6.84 -6.08
CA ARG A 193 2.05 8.01 -5.20
C ARG A 193 2.07 9.33 -5.99
N ARG A 194 2.89 9.42 -7.02
CA ARG A 194 2.93 10.61 -7.91
C ARG A 194 1.56 10.86 -8.55
N ARG A 195 0.88 9.80 -8.94
CA ARG A 195 -0.47 9.90 -9.48
C ARG A 195 -1.47 10.45 -8.47
N LEU A 196 -1.43 9.98 -7.22
CA LEU A 196 -2.26 10.48 -6.13
C LEU A 196 -2.01 11.96 -5.82
N ILE A 197 -0.74 12.40 -5.79
CA ILE A 197 -0.39 13.81 -5.57
C ILE A 197 -1.06 14.72 -6.61
N ASN A 198 -1.17 14.29 -7.85
CA ASN A 198 -1.80 15.07 -8.92
C ASN A 198 -3.32 15.23 -8.75
N LEU A 199 -3.95 14.46 -7.86
CA LEU A 199 -5.37 14.63 -7.51
C LEU A 199 -5.60 15.77 -6.50
N GLY A 200 -4.53 16.24 -5.85
CA GLY A 200 -4.62 17.31 -4.85
C GLY A 200 -4.89 16.82 -3.43
N SER A 201 -5.36 17.73 -2.58
CA SER A 201 -5.46 17.49 -1.13
C SER A 201 -6.47 16.39 -0.74
N GLU A 202 -7.44 16.07 -1.56
CA GLU A 202 -8.40 15.00 -1.29
C GLU A 202 -7.73 13.60 -1.27
N ALA A 203 -6.55 13.47 -1.89
CA ALA A 203 -5.77 12.24 -1.90
C ALA A 203 -4.75 12.13 -0.74
N ASN A 204 -4.61 13.15 0.10
CA ASN A 204 -3.56 13.20 1.13
C ASN A 204 -3.50 11.94 2.01
N PHE A 205 -4.65 11.42 2.42
CA PHE A 205 -4.71 10.19 3.20
C PHE A 205 -4.01 9.02 2.49
N TYR A 206 -4.31 8.82 1.21
CA TYR A 206 -3.72 7.74 0.41
C TYR A 206 -2.25 8.01 0.06
N VAL A 207 -1.86 9.27 -0.11
CA VAL A 207 -0.45 9.68 -0.28
C VAL A 207 0.34 9.29 0.96
N CYS A 208 -0.17 9.60 2.16
CA CYS A 208 0.48 9.23 3.41
C CYS A 208 0.60 7.71 3.59
N LEU A 209 -0.43 6.94 3.22
CA LEU A 209 -0.35 5.48 3.23
C LEU A 209 0.71 4.93 2.25
N CYS A 210 0.82 5.55 1.07
CA CYS A 210 1.89 5.19 0.12
C CYS A 210 3.27 5.53 0.67
N ASP A 211 3.44 6.68 1.35
CA ASP A 211 4.71 7.06 1.99
C ASP A 211 5.12 6.06 3.08
N LEU A 212 4.14 5.63 3.89
CA LEU A 212 4.35 4.59 4.89
C LEU A 212 4.80 3.28 4.24
N LEU A 213 4.11 2.82 3.19
CA LEU A 213 4.45 1.59 2.48
C LEU A 213 5.82 1.68 1.80
N ILE A 214 6.13 2.79 1.14
CA ILE A 214 7.43 3.03 0.51
C ILE A 214 8.53 3.01 1.57
N GLY A 215 8.30 3.60 2.73
CA GLY A 215 9.23 3.54 3.87
C GLY A 215 9.49 2.10 4.34
N ILE A 216 8.47 1.26 4.40
CA ILE A 216 8.61 -0.15 4.78
C ILE A 216 9.41 -0.94 3.72
N VAL A 217 9.25 -0.62 2.44
CA VAL A 217 9.85 -1.38 1.32
C VAL A 217 11.25 -0.90 0.95
N ALA A 218 11.55 0.40 1.11
CA ALA A 218 12.75 1.05 0.55
C ALA A 218 14.09 0.45 1.01
N GLU A 219 14.10 -0.34 2.06
CA GLU A 219 15.30 -0.84 2.73
C GLU A 219 15.79 -2.20 2.25
N GLN A 220 14.95 -2.92 1.55
CA GLN A 220 15.31 -4.25 1.06
C GLN A 220 16.11 -4.22 -0.25
N ALA A 221 16.15 -3.07 -0.93
CA ALA A 221 16.86 -2.94 -2.19
C ALA A 221 18.37 -2.63 -2.02
N GLU A 222 18.79 -2.11 -0.86
CA GLU A 222 20.21 -1.78 -0.61
C GLU A 222 21.02 -2.96 -0.09
N ASP A 223 20.40 -3.95 0.56
CA ASP A 223 21.08 -5.16 1.05
C ASP A 223 21.32 -6.24 -0.04
N ALA A 224 20.77 -6.04 -1.25
CA ALA A 224 20.89 -6.96 -2.38
C ALA A 224 21.93 -6.51 -3.43
N ALA A 225 22.65 -5.41 -3.21
CA ALA A 225 23.69 -4.85 -4.10
C ALA A 225 25.06 -4.93 -3.45
#